data_ed03e807057de3b192aff10e3c98743f
#
_entry.id   ed03e807057de3b192aff10e3c98743f
#
_cell.length_a   1.000
_cell.length_b   1.000
_cell.length_c   1.000
_cell.angle_alpha   90.00
_cell.angle_beta   90.00
_cell.angle_gamma   90.00
#
_symmetry.space_group_name_H-M   'P 1'
#
loop_
_entity.id
_entity.type
_entity.pdbx_description
1 polymer ?
#
loop_
_entity_poly.entity_id
_entity_poly.type
_entity_poly.pdbx_seq_one_letter_code
_entity_poly.pdbx_strand_id
1 'polypeptide(L)'
;MKNYRFWTLWLNLLLCTTVVVAQTDAPLNHYFTAMTAYNPAAVGMQSEIKATALYRLQWVGLDEGAPKSIFVAADMPYRFRETQNGVGIILFNDDKSTLYKDMYAAAQLAHKRRLGKGTLSIGLQVGMVNSTYQGSKARPVPEGADGSADHASEDDAIPKEDLTAKGLDLAAGVMYSTDRYYIGLASTHLTAPTLQLNDNFGRKVMREYNLMAGYNIALRNPLVELRPSLLVRSDLHMSVGDVTLRAIYKKMFNGGLGVRVTDSGTTNGILYLGADIAGFRVSYAYEYPFSALSRTTFGSHEAVVTYRLQLNLPKGGRNRHKSIRIL
;
A
#
# COMPACT_ATOMS: atom_id res chain seq x y z
N MET A 1 -46.83 -8.77 19.64
CA MET A 1 -46.08 -7.59 19.19
C MET A 1 -45.04 -7.05 20.19
N LYS A 2 -44.54 -7.83 21.15
CA LYS A 2 -43.57 -7.32 22.18
C LYS A 2 -42.10 -7.76 21.97
N ASN A 3 -41.83 -8.66 21.03
CA ASN A 3 -40.49 -9.28 20.95
C ASN A 3 -39.48 -8.59 19.99
N TYR A 4 -39.93 -7.76 19.04
CA TYR A 4 -38.98 -7.10 18.12
C TYR A 4 -38.18 -5.97 18.77
N ARG A 5 -38.76 -5.29 19.77
CA ARG A 5 -38.04 -4.24 20.53
C ARG A 5 -36.88 -4.79 21.34
N PHE A 6 -36.96 -6.03 21.78
CA PHE A 6 -35.89 -6.73 22.48
C PHE A 6 -34.75 -7.09 21.51
N TRP A 7 -35.08 -7.62 20.33
CA TRP A 7 -34.10 -7.97 19.31
C TRP A 7 -33.45 -6.76 18.68
N THR A 8 -34.15 -5.65 18.46
CA THR A 8 -33.58 -4.39 17.99
C THR A 8 -32.64 -3.74 19.00
N LEU A 9 -32.93 -3.87 20.31
CA LEU A 9 -32.05 -3.40 21.39
C LEU A 9 -30.73 -4.22 21.42
N TRP A 10 -30.80 -5.53 21.27
CA TRP A 10 -29.64 -6.39 21.20
C TRP A 10 -28.82 -6.16 19.93
N LEU A 11 -29.46 -5.91 18.80
CA LEU A 11 -28.78 -5.58 17.54
C LEU A 11 -28.06 -4.23 17.62
N ASN A 12 -28.66 -3.25 18.28
CA ASN A 12 -28.01 -1.95 18.51
C ASN A 12 -26.89 -2.02 19.56
N LEU A 13 -26.98 -2.89 20.56
CA LEU A 13 -25.92 -3.10 21.54
C LEU A 13 -24.70 -3.80 20.95
N LEU A 14 -24.89 -4.67 19.96
CA LEU A 14 -23.82 -5.33 19.19
C LEU A 14 -23.10 -4.36 18.23
N LEU A 15 -23.74 -3.24 17.84
CA LEU A 15 -23.18 -2.23 16.94
C LEU A 15 -22.37 -1.13 17.66
N CYS A 16 -22.35 -1.12 18.99
CA CYS A 16 -21.71 -0.06 19.79
C CYS A 16 -20.34 -0.42 20.37
N THR A 17 -19.65 -1.44 19.86
CA THR A 17 -18.24 -1.63 20.20
C THR A 17 -17.38 -0.87 19.19
N THR A 18 -17.23 0.44 19.39
CA THR A 18 -16.13 1.18 18.75
C THR A 18 -14.83 0.75 19.40
N VAL A 19 -14.28 -0.35 18.89
CA VAL A 19 -12.88 -0.67 19.15
C VAL A 19 -12.08 0.37 18.39
N VAL A 20 -11.36 1.23 19.10
CA VAL A 20 -10.32 2.08 18.50
C VAL A 20 -9.24 1.14 18.02
N VAL A 21 -9.32 0.75 16.76
CA VAL A 21 -8.36 -0.16 16.14
C VAL A 21 -7.21 0.64 15.57
N ALA A 22 -6.03 0.19 15.89
CA ALA A 22 -4.76 0.72 15.43
C ALA A 22 -4.68 0.71 13.89
N GLN A 23 -4.07 1.75 13.38
CA GLN A 23 -3.92 2.09 11.99
C GLN A 23 -3.37 0.95 11.12
N THR A 24 -4.05 0.67 10.01
CA THR A 24 -3.51 -0.04 8.85
C THR A 24 -2.28 0.68 8.28
N ASP A 25 -1.54 0.02 7.41
CA ASP A 25 -0.43 0.64 6.69
C ASP A 25 -0.87 1.89 5.93
N ALA A 26 0.06 2.84 5.74
CA ALA A 26 -0.23 4.10 5.06
C ALA A 26 -0.86 3.86 3.68
N PRO A 27 -1.99 4.50 3.38
CA PRO A 27 -2.68 4.33 2.11
C PRO A 27 -1.96 5.10 1.01
N LEU A 28 -1.29 4.39 0.09
CA LEU A 28 -0.64 5.01 -1.07
C LEU A 28 -1.68 5.34 -2.15
N ASN A 29 -1.63 6.56 -2.69
CA ASN A 29 -2.52 6.96 -3.78
C ASN A 29 -2.15 6.25 -5.09
N HIS A 30 -0.85 6.10 -5.36
CA HIS A 30 -0.35 5.38 -6.55
C HIS A 30 -0.27 3.86 -6.35
N TYR A 31 -1.26 3.24 -5.67
CA TYR A 31 -1.30 1.80 -5.42
C TYR A 31 -1.15 0.96 -6.70
N PHE A 32 -1.66 1.45 -7.83
CA PHE A 32 -1.54 0.82 -9.14
C PHE A 32 -0.09 0.86 -9.71
N THR A 33 0.78 1.69 -9.16
CA THR A 33 2.22 1.71 -9.45
C THR A 33 3.00 0.89 -8.43
N ALA A 34 2.60 0.98 -7.16
CA ALA A 34 3.18 0.28 -6.01
C ALA A 34 2.47 -1.06 -5.71
N MET A 35 2.04 -1.81 -6.73
CA MET A 35 1.26 -3.05 -6.56
C MET A 35 1.96 -4.08 -5.68
N THR A 36 3.29 -4.11 -5.70
CA THR A 36 4.13 -5.02 -4.90
C THR A 36 4.05 -4.74 -3.39
N ALA A 37 3.64 -3.53 -2.98
CA ALA A 37 3.37 -3.23 -1.58
C ALA A 37 2.18 -4.03 -1.04
N TYR A 38 1.19 -4.30 -1.88
CA TYR A 38 -0.09 -4.92 -1.50
C TYR A 38 -0.20 -6.38 -1.88
N ASN A 39 0.56 -6.84 -2.90
CA ASN A 39 0.49 -8.21 -3.38
C ASN A 39 1.85 -8.68 -3.91
N PRO A 40 2.53 -9.61 -3.25
CA PRO A 40 3.82 -10.13 -3.72
C PRO A 40 3.70 -10.89 -5.06
N ALA A 41 2.51 -11.34 -5.46
CA ALA A 41 2.32 -11.97 -6.78
C ALA A 41 2.44 -10.98 -7.95
N ALA A 42 2.44 -9.65 -7.69
CA ALA A 42 2.64 -8.62 -8.70
C ALA A 42 4.11 -8.45 -9.12
N VAL A 43 5.05 -9.02 -8.37
CA VAL A 43 6.50 -8.90 -8.63
C VAL A 43 6.87 -9.44 -10.00
N GLY A 44 7.62 -8.65 -10.77
CA GLY A 44 8.05 -9.01 -12.13
C GLY A 44 6.88 -9.27 -13.08
N MET A 45 5.72 -8.63 -12.91
CA MET A 45 4.54 -8.84 -13.75
C MET A 45 4.77 -8.37 -15.19
N GLN A 46 5.59 -7.36 -15.38
CA GLN A 46 5.96 -6.83 -16.68
C GLN A 46 7.35 -7.34 -17.10
N SER A 47 7.63 -7.36 -18.40
CA SER A 47 8.93 -7.79 -18.93
C SER A 47 9.95 -6.66 -18.85
N GLU A 48 10.11 -6.05 -17.69
CA GLU A 48 11.00 -4.93 -17.42
C GLU A 48 11.57 -5.01 -16.00
N ILE A 49 12.75 -4.44 -15.80
CA ILE A 49 13.21 -4.07 -14.46
C ILE A 49 12.49 -2.79 -14.09
N LYS A 50 11.86 -2.79 -12.95
CA LYS A 50 11.13 -1.63 -12.44
C LYS A 50 11.69 -1.23 -11.09
N ALA A 51 12.11 0.02 -10.94
CA ALA A 51 12.48 0.63 -9.67
C ALA A 51 11.54 1.80 -9.40
N THR A 52 10.89 1.81 -8.25
CA THR A 52 9.89 2.81 -7.86
C THR A 52 10.30 3.45 -6.55
N ALA A 53 10.26 4.76 -6.49
CA ALA A 53 10.37 5.56 -5.27
C ALA A 53 9.14 6.44 -5.14
N LEU A 54 8.54 6.45 -3.97
CA LEU A 54 7.33 7.21 -3.66
C LEU A 54 7.53 7.95 -2.34
N TYR A 55 7.10 9.21 -2.31
CA TYR A 55 7.08 10.05 -1.13
C TYR A 55 5.68 10.62 -0.93
N ARG A 56 5.14 10.44 0.27
CA ARG A 56 3.82 10.91 0.64
C ARG A 56 3.89 11.81 1.87
N LEU A 57 3.26 12.97 1.77
CA LEU A 57 2.96 13.88 2.87
C LEU A 57 1.45 13.87 3.09
N GLN A 58 1.02 13.41 4.25
CA GLN A 58 -0.40 13.34 4.57
C GLN A 58 -0.81 14.53 5.43
N TRP A 59 -1.98 15.10 5.13
CA TRP A 59 -2.58 16.21 5.88
C TRP A 59 -1.63 17.40 6.09
N VAL A 60 -1.08 17.91 4.99
CA VAL A 60 -0.19 19.08 5.01
C VAL A 60 -0.92 20.26 5.64
N GLY A 61 -0.24 20.99 6.54
CA GLY A 61 -0.81 22.11 7.30
C GLY A 61 -1.30 21.72 8.69
N LEU A 62 -1.37 20.44 9.03
CA LEU A 62 -1.36 20.05 10.44
C LEU A 62 0.03 20.32 10.99
N ASP A 63 0.06 20.89 12.20
CA ASP A 63 1.29 21.13 12.94
C ASP A 63 2.09 19.83 13.20
N GLU A 64 2.99 19.81 14.13
CA GLU A 64 3.84 18.67 14.43
C GLU A 64 3.07 17.32 14.47
N GLY A 65 3.46 16.37 13.62
CA GLY A 65 2.91 15.01 13.63
C GLY A 65 2.15 14.58 12.36
N ALA A 66 2.11 15.42 11.33
CA ALA A 66 1.56 15.00 10.03
C ALA A 66 2.32 13.78 9.50
N PRO A 67 1.61 12.68 9.12
CA PRO A 67 2.26 11.45 8.66
C PRO A 67 3.07 11.66 7.38
N LYS A 68 4.23 10.96 7.32
CA LYS A 68 5.12 10.97 6.16
C LYS A 68 5.50 9.55 5.81
N SER A 69 5.35 9.18 4.56
CA SER A 69 5.67 7.82 4.12
C SER A 69 6.63 7.85 2.95
N ILE A 70 7.62 6.95 2.98
CA ILE A 70 8.56 6.69 1.90
C ILE A 70 8.43 5.23 1.52
N PHE A 71 8.15 4.95 0.25
CA PHE A 71 8.13 3.61 -0.29
C PHE A 71 9.16 3.51 -1.41
N VAL A 72 10.01 2.49 -1.35
CA VAL A 72 10.96 2.14 -2.40
C VAL A 72 10.80 0.68 -2.73
N ALA A 73 10.73 0.36 -4.01
CA ALA A 73 10.65 -1.01 -4.50
C ALA A 73 11.50 -1.18 -5.76
N ALA A 74 12.07 -2.36 -5.89
CA ALA A 74 12.68 -2.78 -7.15
C ALA A 74 12.21 -4.20 -7.44
N ASP A 75 11.76 -4.45 -8.67
CA ASP A 75 11.33 -5.78 -9.10
C ASP A 75 11.71 -6.06 -10.54
N MET A 76 11.93 -7.32 -10.83
CA MET A 76 12.24 -7.79 -12.18
C MET A 76 11.70 -9.20 -12.43
N PRO A 77 11.32 -9.52 -13.68
CA PRO A 77 11.08 -10.88 -14.08
C PRO A 77 12.41 -11.60 -14.34
N TYR A 78 12.45 -12.88 -14.03
CA TYR A 78 13.53 -13.76 -14.46
C TYR A 78 12.97 -15.09 -14.95
N ARG A 79 13.76 -15.79 -15.74
CA ARG A 79 13.39 -17.09 -16.25
C ARG A 79 14.24 -18.16 -15.57
N PHE A 80 13.58 -19.14 -15.01
CA PHE A 80 14.22 -20.32 -14.48
C PHE A 80 13.62 -21.55 -15.17
N ARG A 81 14.46 -22.29 -15.91
CA ARG A 81 14.03 -23.36 -16.83
C ARG A 81 13.00 -22.81 -17.83
N GLU A 82 11.79 -23.40 -17.86
CA GLU A 82 10.71 -23.00 -18.79
C GLU A 82 9.68 -22.05 -18.11
N THR A 83 9.85 -21.76 -16.83
CA THR A 83 8.93 -20.92 -16.07
C THR A 83 9.40 -19.49 -15.96
N GLN A 84 8.46 -18.58 -16.08
CA GLN A 84 8.70 -17.16 -15.79
C GLN A 84 8.46 -16.94 -14.30
N ASN A 85 9.32 -16.19 -13.65
CA ASN A 85 9.26 -15.87 -12.23
C ASN A 85 9.49 -14.38 -12.04
N GLY A 86 9.27 -13.89 -10.84
CA GLY A 86 9.56 -12.52 -10.44
C GLY A 86 10.36 -12.52 -9.14
N VAL A 87 11.26 -11.58 -9.00
CA VAL A 87 11.96 -11.28 -7.75
C VAL A 87 11.91 -9.79 -7.50
N GLY A 88 11.78 -9.40 -6.24
CA GLY A 88 11.72 -8.00 -5.85
C GLY A 88 12.12 -7.78 -4.40
N ILE A 89 12.36 -6.52 -4.11
CA ILE A 89 12.59 -6.01 -2.75
C ILE A 89 11.70 -4.80 -2.54
N ILE A 90 11.24 -4.61 -1.32
CA ILE A 90 10.52 -3.41 -0.89
C ILE A 90 11.12 -2.87 0.39
N LEU A 91 11.13 -1.56 0.49
CA LEU A 91 11.46 -0.80 1.69
C LEU A 91 10.32 0.20 1.90
N PHE A 92 9.79 0.25 3.10
CA PHE A 92 8.74 1.17 3.47
C PHE A 92 9.09 1.80 4.81
N ASN A 93 9.11 3.12 4.85
CA ASN A 93 9.27 3.89 6.07
C ASN A 93 8.02 4.75 6.25
N ASP A 94 7.37 4.61 7.37
CA ASP A 94 6.10 5.26 7.67
C ASP A 94 6.18 5.94 9.03
N ASP A 95 6.38 7.25 9.00
CA ASP A 95 6.29 8.10 10.18
C ASP A 95 4.81 8.40 10.41
N LYS A 96 4.12 7.55 11.18
CA LYS A 96 2.65 7.57 11.38
C LYS A 96 2.19 8.77 12.22
N SER A 97 3.06 9.26 13.09
CA SER A 97 2.82 10.40 13.97
C SER A 97 4.15 10.87 14.55
N THR A 98 4.12 11.89 15.40
CA THR A 98 5.29 12.33 16.17
C THR A 98 5.89 11.21 17.01
N LEU A 99 5.06 10.27 17.50
CA LEU A 99 5.47 9.25 18.47
C LEU A 99 5.78 7.89 17.83
N TYR A 100 5.22 7.57 16.66
CA TYR A 100 5.35 6.25 16.05
C TYR A 100 5.97 6.30 14.68
N LYS A 101 7.00 5.50 14.49
CA LYS A 101 7.68 5.29 13.22
C LYS A 101 7.83 3.80 12.94
N ASP A 102 7.35 3.36 11.78
CA ASP A 102 7.51 2.00 11.31
C ASP A 102 8.46 1.96 10.11
N MET A 103 9.39 1.01 10.13
CA MET A 103 10.22 0.69 8.98
C MET A 103 9.99 -0.77 8.61
N TYR A 104 9.74 -1.03 7.36
CA TYR A 104 9.50 -2.35 6.81
C TYR A 104 10.47 -2.64 5.66
N ALA A 105 11.09 -3.80 5.68
CA ALA A 105 11.95 -4.28 4.59
C ALA A 105 11.59 -5.72 4.27
N ALA A 106 11.42 -6.04 2.98
CA ALA A 106 11.09 -7.40 2.57
C ALA A 106 11.67 -7.77 1.20
N ALA A 107 11.91 -9.07 1.05
CA ALA A 107 12.21 -9.73 -0.21
C ALA A 107 10.97 -10.49 -0.71
N GLN A 108 10.76 -10.47 -2.01
CA GLN A 108 9.57 -11.02 -2.66
C GLN A 108 9.97 -11.97 -3.77
N LEU A 109 9.22 -13.07 -3.89
CA LEU A 109 9.34 -14.03 -4.98
C LEU A 109 7.96 -14.33 -5.54
N ALA A 110 7.85 -14.40 -6.87
CA ALA A 110 6.63 -14.80 -7.54
C ALA A 110 6.90 -15.90 -8.57
N HIS A 111 6.14 -16.97 -8.47
CA HIS A 111 6.13 -18.03 -9.47
C HIS A 111 4.95 -17.81 -10.43
N LYS A 112 5.23 -17.88 -11.75
CA LYS A 112 4.25 -17.56 -12.78
C LYS A 112 4.05 -18.72 -13.73
N ARG A 113 2.79 -19.03 -14.00
CA ARG A 113 2.41 -20.08 -14.94
C ARG A 113 1.34 -19.55 -15.90
N ARG A 114 1.52 -19.84 -17.17
CA ARG A 114 0.51 -19.52 -18.18
C ARG A 114 -0.75 -20.37 -17.96
N LEU A 115 -1.89 -19.70 -17.86
CA LEU A 115 -3.19 -20.33 -17.66
C LEU A 115 -4.20 -19.71 -18.64
N GLY A 116 -4.61 -20.49 -19.64
CA GLY A 116 -5.48 -20.00 -20.71
C GLY A 116 -4.88 -18.78 -21.45
N LYS A 117 -5.63 -17.69 -21.50
CA LYS A 117 -5.22 -16.42 -22.15
C LYS A 117 -4.35 -15.51 -21.27
N GLY A 118 -4.16 -15.88 -20.02
CA GLY A 118 -3.44 -15.07 -19.05
C GLY A 118 -2.32 -15.83 -18.33
N THR A 119 -1.82 -15.20 -17.29
CA THR A 119 -0.76 -15.71 -16.42
C THR A 119 -1.27 -15.71 -14.97
N LEU A 120 -1.25 -16.85 -14.34
CA LEU A 120 -1.43 -17.01 -12.91
C LEU A 120 -0.09 -16.84 -12.21
N SER A 121 -0.03 -15.96 -11.24
CA SER A 121 1.15 -15.68 -10.41
C SER A 121 0.81 -16.00 -8.95
N ILE A 122 1.70 -16.70 -8.27
CA ILE A 122 1.65 -16.95 -6.82
C ILE A 122 2.89 -16.30 -6.24
N GLY A 123 2.71 -15.41 -5.27
CA GLY A 123 3.78 -14.63 -4.66
C GLY A 123 3.91 -14.93 -3.17
N LEU A 124 5.15 -14.92 -2.71
CA LEU A 124 5.53 -15.01 -1.31
C LEU A 124 6.46 -13.85 -0.96
N GLN A 125 6.40 -13.41 0.28
CA GLN A 125 7.23 -12.35 0.81
C GLN A 125 7.69 -12.71 2.20
N VAL A 126 8.96 -12.42 2.46
CA VAL A 126 9.58 -12.55 3.78
C VAL A 126 10.19 -11.18 4.09
N GLY A 127 9.86 -10.64 5.25
CA GLY A 127 10.28 -9.31 5.66
C GLY A 127 10.46 -9.18 7.15
N MET A 128 10.85 -7.99 7.54
CA MET A 128 10.98 -7.56 8.92
C MET A 128 10.31 -6.21 9.10
N VAL A 129 9.49 -6.10 10.10
CA VAL A 129 8.94 -4.83 10.59
C VAL A 129 9.75 -4.39 11.80
N ASN A 130 10.10 -3.12 11.82
CA ASN A 130 10.78 -2.44 12.93
C ASN A 130 9.91 -1.24 13.34
N SER A 131 9.34 -1.28 14.53
CA SER A 131 8.52 -0.19 15.07
C SER A 131 9.27 0.52 16.18
N THR A 132 9.32 1.84 16.10
CA THR A 132 9.95 2.70 17.09
C THR A 132 8.87 3.60 17.69
N TYR A 133 8.79 3.57 19.01
CA TYR A 133 8.09 4.56 19.81
C TYR A 133 9.09 5.63 20.25
N GLN A 134 8.84 6.89 19.89
CA GLN A 134 9.72 8.01 20.16
C GLN A 134 9.28 8.72 21.46
N GLY A 135 9.53 8.09 22.62
CA GLY A 135 9.15 8.61 23.92
C GLY A 135 9.82 9.94 24.26
N SER A 136 11.02 10.18 23.74
CA SER A 136 11.73 11.46 23.86
C SER A 136 10.98 12.66 23.27
N LYS A 137 10.02 12.40 22.38
CA LYS A 137 9.14 13.41 21.77
C LYS A 137 7.77 13.51 22.44
N ALA A 138 7.47 12.64 23.41
CA ALA A 138 6.25 12.73 24.18
C ALA A 138 6.27 14.02 24.99
N ARG A 139 5.35 14.92 24.69
CA ARG A 139 5.19 16.17 25.46
C ARG A 139 4.09 15.95 26.48
N PRO A 140 4.33 16.18 27.77
CA PRO A 140 3.27 16.24 28.75
C PRO A 140 2.30 17.36 28.35
N VAL A 141 1.02 17.14 28.56
CA VAL A 141 0.02 18.20 28.38
C VAL A 141 0.41 19.36 29.28
N PRO A 142 0.53 20.61 28.78
CA PRO A 142 0.86 21.75 29.62
C PRO A 142 -0.17 21.86 30.74
N GLU A 143 0.30 22.11 31.96
CA GLU A 143 -0.56 22.39 33.11
C GLU A 143 -1.58 23.48 32.74
N GLY A 144 -2.77 23.17 32.95
CA GLY A 144 -3.97 23.66 32.50
C GLY A 144 -4.35 25.09 32.44
N ALA A 145 -5.41 25.30 31.76
CA ALA A 145 -6.32 26.45 31.80
C ALA A 145 -7.36 26.35 32.93
N ASP A 146 -7.40 25.27 33.72
CA ASP A 146 -8.44 25.03 34.75
C ASP A 146 -7.89 24.83 36.19
N GLY A 147 -6.59 25.02 36.41
CA GLY A 147 -6.02 25.04 37.77
C GLY A 147 -6.02 23.70 38.51
N SER A 148 -6.28 22.57 37.85
CA SER A 148 -6.14 21.24 38.47
C SER A 148 -4.73 20.70 38.27
N ALA A 149 -3.82 21.11 39.11
CA ALA A 149 -2.36 20.92 39.03
C ALA A 149 -1.85 19.53 39.44
N ASP A 150 -2.69 18.51 39.54
CA ASP A 150 -2.30 17.31 40.28
C ASP A 150 -2.02 16.04 39.44
N HIS A 151 -2.11 16.11 38.10
CA HIS A 151 -1.94 14.91 37.26
C HIS A 151 -0.93 15.04 36.11
N ALA A 152 -0.21 16.15 35.98
CA ALA A 152 0.59 16.42 34.78
C ALA A 152 2.05 15.94 34.86
N SER A 153 2.56 15.52 35.98
CA SER A 153 4.02 15.44 36.12
C SER A 153 4.65 14.06 35.98
N GLU A 154 3.95 12.96 36.25
CA GLU A 154 4.61 11.64 36.21
C GLU A 154 3.63 10.48 35.99
N ASP A 155 3.06 10.37 34.79
CA ASP A 155 2.51 9.11 34.41
C ASP A 155 3.68 8.17 34.03
N ASP A 156 4.11 7.37 34.99
CA ASP A 156 5.15 6.33 34.83
C ASP A 156 4.74 5.26 33.78
N ALA A 157 3.48 5.26 33.31
CA ALA A 157 2.99 4.36 32.29
C ALA A 157 3.46 4.77 30.88
N ILE A 158 3.84 6.04 30.67
CA ILE A 158 4.30 6.53 29.36
C ILE A 158 5.83 6.51 29.32
N PRO A 159 6.46 5.64 28.53
CA PRO A 159 7.91 5.60 28.39
C PRO A 159 8.44 6.94 27.86
N LYS A 160 9.40 7.53 28.55
CA LYS A 160 10.09 8.77 28.15
C LYS A 160 11.27 8.51 27.20
N GLU A 161 11.67 7.26 27.08
CA GLU A 161 12.77 6.82 26.22
C GLU A 161 12.24 6.30 24.88
N ASP A 162 13.10 6.34 23.86
CA ASP A 162 12.80 5.76 22.57
C ASP A 162 12.90 4.23 22.65
N LEU A 163 11.80 3.55 22.35
CA LEU A 163 11.69 2.10 22.39
C LEU A 163 11.56 1.55 20.98
N THR A 164 12.28 0.46 20.71
CA THR A 164 12.27 -0.15 19.40
C THR A 164 12.02 -1.65 19.50
N ALA A 165 11.10 -2.17 18.69
CA ALA A 165 10.83 -3.60 18.60
C ALA A 165 10.84 -4.05 17.14
N LYS A 166 11.26 -5.31 16.92
CA LYS A 166 11.36 -5.92 15.60
C LYS A 166 10.55 -7.19 15.55
N GLY A 167 9.96 -7.47 14.39
CA GLY A 167 9.21 -8.71 14.17
C GLY A 167 9.41 -9.25 12.77
N LEU A 168 9.47 -10.57 12.65
CA LEU A 168 9.44 -11.26 11.36
C LEU A 168 8.04 -11.14 10.77
N ASP A 169 7.97 -10.85 9.49
CA ASP A 169 6.72 -10.73 8.77
C ASP A 169 6.70 -11.53 7.48
N LEU A 170 5.55 -12.08 7.17
CA LEU A 170 5.29 -12.85 5.96
C LEU A 170 4.10 -12.29 5.22
N ALA A 171 4.13 -12.39 3.89
CA ALA A 171 2.96 -12.13 3.05
C ALA A 171 2.86 -13.18 1.95
N ALA A 172 1.63 -13.42 1.49
CA ALA A 172 1.35 -14.29 0.37
C ALA A 172 0.25 -13.69 -0.49
N GLY A 173 0.29 -14.01 -1.78
CA GLY A 173 -0.73 -13.53 -2.68
C GLY A 173 -0.83 -14.34 -3.96
N VAL A 174 -1.94 -14.17 -4.64
CA VAL A 174 -2.21 -14.74 -5.94
C VAL A 174 -2.72 -13.63 -6.87
N MET A 175 -2.34 -13.69 -8.13
CA MET A 175 -2.77 -12.73 -9.14
C MET A 175 -2.95 -13.43 -10.48
N TYR A 176 -4.06 -13.15 -11.14
CA TYR A 176 -4.28 -13.52 -12.53
C TYR A 176 -4.22 -12.27 -13.39
N SER A 177 -3.41 -12.28 -14.42
CA SER A 177 -3.23 -11.14 -15.33
C SER A 177 -3.28 -11.56 -16.78
N THR A 178 -3.87 -10.69 -17.59
CA THR A 178 -3.94 -10.78 -19.05
C THR A 178 -3.42 -9.46 -19.64
N ASP A 179 -3.41 -9.33 -20.95
CA ASP A 179 -3.07 -8.06 -21.62
C ASP A 179 -4.09 -6.95 -21.32
N ARG A 180 -5.32 -7.30 -20.89
CA ARG A 180 -6.42 -6.35 -20.71
C ARG A 180 -6.79 -6.11 -19.26
N TYR A 181 -6.65 -7.11 -18.38
CA TYR A 181 -7.08 -6.97 -17.00
C TYR A 181 -6.21 -7.79 -16.06
N TYR A 182 -6.25 -7.42 -14.82
CA TYR A 182 -5.72 -8.20 -13.72
C TYR A 182 -6.70 -8.23 -12.54
N ILE A 183 -6.61 -9.30 -11.78
CA ILE A 183 -7.27 -9.45 -10.48
C ILE A 183 -6.31 -10.18 -9.55
N GLY A 184 -6.22 -9.73 -8.31
CA GLY A 184 -5.32 -10.31 -7.31
C GLY A 184 -5.90 -10.26 -5.92
N LEU A 185 -5.56 -11.29 -5.14
CA LEU A 185 -5.84 -11.40 -3.73
C LEU A 185 -4.52 -11.60 -3.00
N ALA A 186 -4.36 -10.98 -1.85
CA ALA A 186 -3.19 -11.17 -1.01
C ALA A 186 -3.54 -10.98 0.46
N SER A 187 -2.69 -11.52 1.32
CA SER A 187 -2.66 -11.16 2.72
C SER A 187 -1.25 -10.77 3.10
N THR A 188 -1.10 -9.58 3.66
CA THR A 188 0.13 -9.06 4.26
C THR A 188 0.08 -9.23 5.76
N HIS A 189 1.23 -9.15 6.41
CA HIS A 189 1.37 -9.32 7.86
C HIS A 189 0.77 -10.64 8.37
N LEU A 190 1.01 -11.76 7.65
CA LEU A 190 0.45 -13.08 7.99
C LEU A 190 0.86 -13.56 9.38
N THR A 191 2.06 -13.24 9.82
CA THR A 191 2.57 -13.56 11.14
C THR A 191 1.90 -12.76 12.24
N ALA A 192 1.33 -11.59 11.91
CA ALA A 192 0.72 -10.65 12.85
C ALA A 192 1.60 -10.45 14.11
N PRO A 193 2.88 -10.06 13.95
CA PRO A 193 3.83 -10.07 15.06
C PRO A 193 3.41 -9.08 16.14
N THR A 194 3.55 -9.52 17.39
CA THR A 194 3.46 -8.61 18.53
C THR A 194 4.84 -8.01 18.77
N LEU A 195 4.95 -6.70 18.58
CA LEU A 195 6.16 -5.93 18.76
C LEU A 195 6.21 -5.47 20.22
N GLN A 196 6.94 -6.20 21.04
CA GLN A 196 7.12 -5.89 22.47
C GLN A 196 8.14 -4.76 22.59
N LEU A 197 7.70 -3.57 22.95
CA LEU A 197 8.55 -2.39 23.10
C LEU A 197 9.21 -2.35 24.48
N ASN A 198 8.47 -2.76 25.53
CA ASN A 198 8.98 -3.06 26.86
C ASN A 198 8.06 -4.10 27.54
N ASP A 199 8.29 -4.41 28.82
CA ASP A 199 7.53 -5.45 29.54
C ASP A 199 6.02 -5.17 29.63
N ASN A 200 5.62 -3.89 29.63
CA ASN A 200 4.24 -3.46 29.79
C ASN A 200 3.63 -2.86 28.50
N PHE A 201 4.44 -2.60 27.49
CA PHE A 201 4.03 -1.87 26.31
C PHE A 201 4.39 -2.61 25.03
N GLY A 202 3.39 -3.08 24.34
CA GLY A 202 3.53 -3.81 23.07
C GLY A 202 2.47 -3.39 22.06
N ARG A 203 2.82 -3.56 20.80
CA ARG A 203 1.91 -3.29 19.67
C ARG A 203 1.81 -4.51 18.76
N LYS A 204 0.59 -4.89 18.42
CA LYS A 204 0.34 -5.96 17.45
C LYS A 204 0.21 -5.37 16.05
N VAL A 205 0.97 -5.89 15.10
CA VAL A 205 0.77 -5.61 13.68
C VAL A 205 -0.43 -6.41 13.21
N MET A 206 -1.42 -5.74 12.63
CA MET A 206 -2.64 -6.41 12.18
C MET A 206 -2.43 -7.05 10.81
N ARG A 207 -3.01 -8.24 10.63
CA ARG A 207 -3.05 -8.90 9.31
C ARG A 207 -3.96 -8.12 8.39
N GLU A 208 -3.51 -7.87 7.16
CA GLU A 208 -4.30 -7.14 6.16
C GLU A 208 -4.62 -8.05 4.96
N TYR A 209 -5.82 -7.96 4.45
CA TYR A 209 -6.32 -8.64 3.27
C TYR A 209 -6.53 -7.64 2.15
N ASN A 210 -5.94 -7.92 1.00
CA ASN A 210 -5.92 -7.03 -0.16
C ASN A 210 -6.61 -7.66 -1.35
N LEU A 211 -7.61 -6.99 -1.92
CA LEU A 211 -8.19 -7.29 -3.22
C LEU A 211 -7.84 -6.19 -4.19
N MET A 212 -7.22 -6.52 -5.30
CA MET A 212 -6.89 -5.55 -6.34
C MET A 212 -7.38 -6.01 -7.71
N ALA A 213 -7.85 -5.06 -8.49
CA ALA A 213 -8.29 -5.31 -9.86
C ALA A 213 -7.99 -4.10 -10.74
N GLY A 214 -7.83 -4.34 -12.03
CA GLY A 214 -7.71 -3.27 -13.01
C GLY A 214 -8.01 -3.75 -14.41
N TYR A 215 -8.36 -2.81 -15.27
CA TYR A 215 -8.70 -3.08 -16.65
C TYR A 215 -8.05 -2.04 -17.58
N ASN A 216 -7.66 -2.46 -18.78
CA ASN A 216 -7.14 -1.59 -19.83
C ASN A 216 -8.19 -1.50 -20.94
N ILE A 217 -8.82 -0.34 -21.08
CA ILE A 217 -9.83 -0.05 -22.09
C ILE A 217 -9.15 0.68 -23.25
N ALA A 218 -8.96 -0.01 -24.36
CA ALA A 218 -8.54 0.63 -25.61
C ALA A 218 -9.73 1.36 -26.23
N LEU A 219 -9.62 2.69 -26.36
CA LEU A 219 -10.65 3.49 -27.01
C LEU A 219 -10.53 3.42 -28.55
N ARG A 220 -11.56 3.90 -29.23
CA ARG A 220 -11.57 4.02 -30.70
C ARG A 220 -10.42 4.91 -31.20
N ASN A 221 -10.05 5.92 -30.40
CA ASN A 221 -8.83 6.70 -30.61
C ASN A 221 -7.64 5.94 -30.00
N PRO A 222 -6.69 5.43 -30.81
CA PRO A 222 -5.56 4.65 -30.31
C PRO A 222 -4.55 5.45 -29.48
N LEU A 223 -4.68 6.78 -29.46
CA LEU A 223 -3.83 7.66 -28.66
C LEU A 223 -4.27 7.74 -27.19
N VAL A 224 -5.48 7.28 -26.88
CA VAL A 224 -6.05 7.35 -25.52
C VAL A 224 -6.40 5.96 -25.04
N GLU A 225 -5.92 5.63 -23.84
CA GLU A 225 -6.24 4.39 -23.13
C GLU A 225 -6.81 4.76 -21.76
N LEU A 226 -7.93 4.14 -21.37
CA LEU A 226 -8.51 4.30 -20.03
C LEU A 226 -8.13 3.11 -19.17
N ARG A 227 -7.73 3.38 -17.93
CA ARG A 227 -7.31 2.36 -16.95
C ARG A 227 -8.06 2.53 -15.62
N PRO A 228 -9.30 2.02 -15.52
CA PRO A 228 -9.94 1.86 -14.23
C PRO A 228 -9.17 0.83 -13.39
N SER A 229 -9.09 1.10 -12.08
CA SER A 229 -8.50 0.20 -11.10
C SER A 229 -9.18 0.32 -9.74
N LEU A 230 -9.09 -0.75 -8.97
CA LEU A 230 -9.66 -0.90 -7.65
C LEU A 230 -8.61 -1.52 -6.72
N LEU A 231 -8.55 -1.01 -5.49
CA LEU A 231 -7.90 -1.67 -4.36
C LEU A 231 -8.86 -1.64 -3.18
N VAL A 232 -9.12 -2.80 -2.57
CA VAL A 232 -9.82 -2.90 -1.30
C VAL A 232 -8.88 -3.55 -0.30
N ARG A 233 -8.74 -2.92 0.86
CA ARG A 233 -7.91 -3.39 1.97
C ARG A 233 -8.78 -3.53 3.21
N SER A 234 -8.54 -4.58 3.98
CA SER A 234 -9.25 -4.80 5.24
C SER A 234 -8.39 -5.59 6.22
N ASP A 235 -8.40 -5.17 7.46
CA ASP A 235 -7.85 -5.93 8.59
C ASP A 235 -8.94 -6.68 9.38
N LEU A 236 -10.16 -6.79 8.79
CA LEU A 236 -11.40 -7.33 9.36
C LEU A 236 -12.05 -6.43 10.43
N HIS A 237 -11.43 -5.34 10.82
CA HIS A 237 -11.98 -4.33 11.72
C HIS A 237 -12.27 -3.04 10.96
N MET A 238 -11.37 -2.67 10.07
CA MET A 238 -11.52 -1.52 9.18
C MET A 238 -11.35 -1.95 7.73
N SER A 239 -12.06 -1.27 6.84
CA SER A 239 -11.96 -1.49 5.40
C SER A 239 -11.77 -0.17 4.68
N VAL A 240 -10.88 -0.17 3.69
CA VAL A 240 -10.58 0.98 2.84
C VAL A 240 -10.70 0.55 1.39
N GLY A 241 -11.50 1.26 0.62
CA GLY A 241 -11.66 1.06 -0.82
C GLY A 241 -11.14 2.25 -1.61
N ASP A 242 -10.28 1.98 -2.59
CA ASP A 242 -9.77 2.95 -3.54
C ASP A 242 -10.26 2.60 -4.94
N VAL A 243 -10.94 3.52 -5.59
CA VAL A 243 -11.35 3.40 -7.01
C VAL A 243 -10.68 4.52 -7.79
N THR A 244 -10.02 4.17 -8.90
CA THR A 244 -9.29 5.14 -9.72
C THR A 244 -9.60 4.94 -11.20
N LEU A 245 -9.83 6.03 -11.91
CA LEU A 245 -9.91 6.05 -13.37
C LEU A 245 -8.81 6.95 -13.92
N ARG A 246 -7.90 6.36 -14.72
CA ARG A 246 -6.81 7.08 -15.36
C ARG A 246 -6.95 7.04 -16.86
N ALA A 247 -6.65 8.17 -17.50
CA ALA A 247 -6.48 8.29 -18.95
C ALA A 247 -4.99 8.41 -19.27
N ILE A 248 -4.52 7.63 -20.24
CA ILE A 248 -3.14 7.69 -20.73
C ILE A 248 -3.18 8.19 -22.17
N TYR A 249 -2.51 9.31 -22.42
CA TYR A 249 -2.44 9.94 -23.74
C TYR A 249 -1.07 9.75 -24.37
N LYS A 250 -1.04 9.23 -25.60
CA LYS A 250 0.17 8.95 -26.39
C LYS A 250 1.22 8.11 -25.66
N LYS A 251 0.81 7.32 -24.64
CA LYS A 251 1.72 6.58 -23.73
C LYS A 251 2.75 7.45 -23.01
N MET A 252 2.58 8.76 -23.04
CA MET A 252 3.50 9.74 -22.45
C MET A 252 2.87 10.47 -21.27
N PHE A 253 1.63 10.92 -21.39
CA PHE A 253 0.95 11.66 -20.35
C PHE A 253 -0.12 10.81 -19.71
N ASN A 254 -0.26 10.94 -18.42
CA ASN A 254 -1.34 10.30 -17.68
C ASN A 254 -1.99 11.30 -16.73
N GLY A 255 -3.30 11.20 -16.62
CA GLY A 255 -4.09 11.97 -15.68
C GLY A 255 -5.27 11.13 -15.22
N GLY A 256 -5.84 11.43 -14.07
CA GLY A 256 -6.95 10.65 -13.58
C GLY A 256 -7.56 11.20 -12.31
N LEU A 257 -8.67 10.57 -11.95
CA LEU A 257 -9.41 10.84 -10.72
C LEU A 257 -9.54 9.56 -9.92
N GLY A 258 -9.54 9.69 -8.62
CA GLY A 258 -9.78 8.60 -7.69
C GLY A 258 -10.67 9.03 -6.54
N VAL A 259 -11.27 8.04 -5.92
CA VAL A 259 -12.02 8.21 -4.68
C VAL A 259 -11.56 7.12 -3.71
N ARG A 260 -11.27 7.52 -2.48
CA ARG A 260 -11.03 6.62 -1.36
C ARG A 260 -12.18 6.72 -0.38
N VAL A 261 -12.71 5.58 0.00
CA VAL A 261 -13.79 5.46 0.98
C VAL A 261 -13.36 4.52 2.09
N THR A 262 -13.63 4.90 3.33
CA THR A 262 -13.44 4.04 4.50
C THR A 262 -14.79 3.62 5.04
N ASP A 263 -14.86 2.50 5.75
CA ASP A 263 -16.07 2.04 6.43
C ASP A 263 -16.54 3.00 7.54
N SER A 264 -15.64 3.84 8.08
CA SER A 264 -15.99 4.95 8.97
C SER A 264 -16.74 6.10 8.25
N GLY A 265 -17.01 5.97 6.95
CA GLY A 265 -17.69 6.98 6.14
C GLY A 265 -16.80 8.13 5.67
N THR A 266 -15.52 8.12 5.99
CA THR A 266 -14.58 9.14 5.49
C THR A 266 -14.34 8.91 3.99
N THR A 267 -14.48 9.99 3.22
CA THR A 267 -14.27 9.96 1.76
C THR A 267 -13.24 10.99 1.37
N ASN A 268 -12.32 10.61 0.48
CA ASN A 268 -11.31 11.51 -0.08
C ASN A 268 -11.37 11.45 -1.61
N GLY A 269 -11.25 12.62 -2.25
CA GLY A 269 -11.07 12.73 -3.70
C GLY A 269 -9.59 12.81 -4.04
N ILE A 270 -9.18 12.17 -5.13
CA ILE A 270 -7.77 12.11 -5.53
C ILE A 270 -7.65 12.55 -6.98
N LEU A 271 -6.74 13.47 -7.26
CA LEU A 271 -6.36 13.92 -8.60
C LEU A 271 -4.96 13.39 -8.92
N TYR A 272 -4.78 12.81 -10.11
CA TYR A 272 -3.51 12.28 -10.60
C TYR A 272 -3.04 13.00 -11.84
N LEU A 273 -1.76 13.32 -11.88
CA LEU A 273 -1.07 13.86 -13.07
C LEU A 273 0.30 13.18 -13.18
N GLY A 274 0.73 12.90 -14.40
CA GLY A 274 2.05 12.31 -14.60
C GLY A 274 2.49 12.27 -16.05
N ALA A 275 3.77 12.00 -16.24
CA ALA A 275 4.39 11.86 -17.54
C ALA A 275 5.41 10.71 -17.55
N ASP A 276 5.51 10.06 -18.72
CA ASP A 276 6.50 9.02 -19.03
C ASP A 276 7.52 9.61 -20.00
N ILE A 277 8.77 9.80 -19.55
CA ILE A 277 9.83 10.42 -20.35
C ILE A 277 11.11 9.59 -20.22
N ALA A 278 11.65 9.11 -21.32
CA ALA A 278 12.93 8.41 -21.39
C ALA A 278 13.09 7.24 -20.40
N GLY A 279 12.03 6.43 -20.22
CA GLY A 279 12.04 5.29 -19.28
C GLY A 279 11.67 5.66 -17.84
N PHE A 280 11.61 6.94 -17.52
CA PHE A 280 11.10 7.42 -16.24
C PHE A 280 9.63 7.73 -16.33
N ARG A 281 8.87 7.29 -15.35
CA ARG A 281 7.52 7.76 -15.07
C ARG A 281 7.58 8.65 -13.84
N VAL A 282 7.20 9.90 -13.98
CA VAL A 282 7.01 10.82 -12.86
C VAL A 282 5.53 11.08 -12.73
N SER A 283 4.98 10.95 -11.54
CA SER A 283 3.57 11.18 -11.29
C SER A 283 3.37 11.84 -9.93
N TYR A 284 2.33 12.64 -9.84
CA TYR A 284 1.93 13.33 -8.64
C TYR A 284 0.45 13.10 -8.39
N ALA A 285 0.08 12.91 -7.11
CA ALA A 285 -1.30 12.84 -6.68
C ALA A 285 -1.57 13.86 -5.57
N TYR A 286 -2.70 14.53 -5.70
CA TYR A 286 -3.28 15.37 -4.67
C TYR A 286 -4.53 14.72 -4.13
N GLU A 287 -4.63 14.56 -2.82
CA GLU A 287 -5.76 13.96 -2.15
C GLU A 287 -6.43 14.99 -1.24
N TYR A 288 -7.70 15.25 -1.51
CA TYR A 288 -8.54 16.18 -0.76
C TYR A 288 -9.52 15.41 0.13
N PRO A 289 -9.53 15.63 1.47
CA PRO A 289 -10.48 15.02 2.37
C PRO A 289 -11.83 15.74 2.33
N PHE A 290 -12.93 14.99 2.11
CA PHE A 290 -14.30 15.52 2.21
C PHE A 290 -14.86 15.43 3.64
N SER A 291 -14.01 15.62 4.62
CA SER A 291 -14.34 15.56 6.05
C SER A 291 -13.98 16.88 6.75
N ALA A 292 -14.18 16.96 8.06
CA ALA A 292 -13.78 18.12 8.85
C ALA A 292 -12.28 18.46 8.72
N LEU A 293 -11.43 17.49 8.37
CA LEU A 293 -10.01 17.70 8.11
C LEU A 293 -9.73 18.70 6.97
N SER A 294 -10.65 18.89 6.03
CA SER A 294 -10.50 19.88 4.95
C SER A 294 -10.41 21.32 5.44
N ARG A 295 -10.85 21.59 6.67
CA ARG A 295 -10.80 22.94 7.28
C ARG A 295 -9.47 23.25 7.94
N THR A 296 -8.69 22.23 8.25
CA THR A 296 -7.43 22.34 9.02
C THR A 296 -6.21 21.89 8.23
N THR A 297 -6.40 21.29 7.04
CA THR A 297 -5.29 20.77 6.23
C THR A 297 -5.40 21.23 4.78
N PHE A 298 -4.25 21.29 4.12
CA PHE A 298 -4.18 21.51 2.67
C PHE A 298 -4.23 20.20 1.87
N GLY A 299 -4.79 19.12 2.48
CA GLY A 299 -4.86 17.81 1.87
C GLY A 299 -3.55 17.01 1.97
N SER A 300 -3.47 15.94 1.20
CA SER A 300 -2.29 15.07 1.16
C SER A 300 -1.66 15.09 -0.23
N HIS A 301 -0.35 15.00 -0.25
CA HIS A 301 0.46 15.11 -1.47
C HIS A 301 1.31 13.86 -1.62
N GLU A 302 1.35 13.30 -2.82
CA GLU A 302 2.15 12.12 -3.10
C GLU A 302 2.88 12.27 -4.44
N ALA A 303 4.18 12.08 -4.42
CA ALA A 303 5.02 12.07 -5.61
C ALA A 303 5.61 10.68 -5.82
N VAL A 304 5.62 10.20 -7.06
CA VAL A 304 6.21 8.92 -7.42
C VAL A 304 7.11 9.07 -8.64
N VAL A 305 8.26 8.41 -8.58
CA VAL A 305 9.17 8.24 -9.70
C VAL A 305 9.38 6.75 -9.91
N THR A 306 9.19 6.28 -11.13
CA THR A 306 9.46 4.89 -11.52
C THR A 306 10.38 4.86 -12.72
N TYR A 307 11.51 4.17 -12.58
CA TYR A 307 12.40 3.85 -13.69
C TYR A 307 12.06 2.47 -14.25
N ARG A 308 12.01 2.36 -15.58
CA ARG A 308 11.66 1.11 -16.27
C ARG A 308 12.69 0.81 -17.36
N LEU A 309 13.32 -0.34 -17.23
CA LEU A 309 14.26 -0.86 -18.22
C LEU A 309 13.68 -2.12 -18.86
N GLN A 310 13.36 -2.03 -20.14
CA GLN A 310 12.84 -3.17 -20.92
C GLN A 310 13.85 -4.31 -20.98
N LEU A 311 13.40 -5.50 -20.62
CA LEU A 311 14.21 -6.71 -20.73
C LEU A 311 13.81 -7.50 -21.97
N ASN A 312 14.75 -7.73 -22.87
CA ASN A 312 14.60 -8.68 -23.97
C ASN A 312 14.75 -10.12 -23.44
N LEU A 313 13.77 -10.59 -22.66
CA LEU A 313 13.76 -11.98 -22.24
C LEU A 313 13.50 -12.87 -23.47
N PRO A 314 14.39 -13.83 -23.79
CA PRO A 314 14.18 -14.70 -24.94
C PRO A 314 12.85 -15.43 -24.77
N LYS A 315 11.97 -15.27 -25.74
CA LYS A 315 10.74 -16.08 -25.83
C LYS A 315 11.21 -17.53 -25.93
N GLY A 316 10.92 -18.37 -24.90
CA GLY A 316 11.27 -19.77 -24.90
C GLY A 316 10.68 -20.46 -26.10
N GLY A 317 11.48 -20.65 -27.08
CA GLY A 317 11.26 -21.51 -28.22
C GLY A 317 12.39 -22.54 -28.22
N ARG A 318 12.00 -23.80 -28.34
CA ARG A 318 12.86 -24.96 -28.60
C ARG A 318 14.03 -24.51 -29.49
N ASN A 319 15.27 -24.85 -29.10
CA ASN A 319 16.49 -24.62 -29.85
C ASN A 319 16.27 -24.77 -31.36
N ARG A 320 16.20 -23.67 -32.04
CA ARG A 320 16.51 -23.70 -33.49
C ARG A 320 18.00 -23.64 -33.55
N HIS A 321 18.63 -24.82 -33.65
CA HIS A 321 19.95 -24.93 -34.20
C HIS A 321 19.93 -24.20 -35.54
N LYS A 322 20.51 -23.02 -35.60
CA LYS A 322 20.94 -22.48 -36.87
C LYS A 322 22.04 -23.41 -37.34
N SER A 323 21.69 -24.33 -38.21
CA SER A 323 22.65 -25.06 -39.00
C SER A 323 23.48 -24.01 -39.76
N ILE A 324 24.71 -23.83 -39.35
CA ILE A 324 25.71 -23.06 -40.10
C ILE A 324 26.04 -23.97 -41.27
N ARG A 325 25.44 -23.74 -42.42
CA ARG A 325 25.95 -24.30 -43.69
C ARG A 325 27.19 -23.49 -44.02
N ILE A 326 28.36 -24.08 -43.80
CA ILE A 326 29.63 -23.65 -44.39
C ILE A 326 29.56 -24.12 -45.83
N LEU A 327 29.51 -23.19 -46.78
CA LEU A 327 29.83 -23.38 -48.15
C LEU A 327 31.30 -22.95 -48.37
#